data_5b9f09caf43fa3b2378a7560b2f62e01
#
_entry.id   5b9f09caf43fa3b2378a7560b2f62e01
#
_cell.length_a   1.000
_cell.length_b   1.000
_cell.length_c   1.000
_cell.angle_alpha   90.00
_cell.angle_beta   90.00
_cell.angle_gamma   90.00
#
_symmetry.space_group_name_H-M   'P 1'
#
loop_
_entity.id
_entity.type
_entity.pdbx_description
1 polymer ?
#
loop_
_entity_poly.entity_id
_entity_poly.type
_entity_poly.pdbx_seq_one_letter_code
_entity_poly.pdbx_strand_id
1 'polypeptide(L)'
;MSVTLRKIAEEDLEQIMRWRMDPEITRYMNTDPKLTLEGQKKWFAKVQQDPDVSYWIIQIDGTPAGVINYTGLMNPAGDLGWAYYVGEKKLRSIQAALALEMSMYDHAFLDLGKNAVYSDVFTLNQGVIQLHKICGCEVVEEKKACVEKNGTAYDVTFMRMTADHWKEIRDNKKYEHIVFP
;
A
#
# COMPACT_ATOMS: atom_id res chain seq x y z
N MET A 1 21.00 2.03 -0.66
CA MET A 1 19.69 2.06 0.03
C MET A 1 19.09 0.68 -0.20
N SER A 2 18.84 -0.04 0.86
CA SER A 2 18.22 -1.38 0.81
C SER A 2 16.80 -1.28 1.33
N VAL A 3 15.83 -1.84 0.61
CA VAL A 3 14.44 -1.92 1.05
C VAL A 3 14.10 -3.39 1.28
N THR A 4 13.58 -3.71 2.46
CA THR A 4 13.16 -5.06 2.84
C THR A 4 11.79 -5.04 3.49
N LEU A 5 11.12 -6.18 3.52
CA LEU A 5 9.83 -6.38 4.18
C LEU A 5 9.95 -7.45 5.27
N ARG A 6 9.23 -7.27 6.35
CA ARG A 6 8.97 -8.32 7.34
C ARG A 6 7.52 -8.27 7.81
N LYS A 7 6.98 -9.38 8.25
CA LYS A 7 5.63 -9.39 8.87
C LYS A 7 5.58 -8.43 10.05
N ILE A 8 4.41 -7.80 10.25
CA ILE A 8 4.17 -6.99 11.45
C ILE A 8 4.20 -7.86 12.70
N ALA A 9 4.68 -7.27 13.81
CA ALA A 9 4.71 -7.89 15.12
C ALA A 9 4.07 -6.97 16.18
N GLU A 10 3.79 -7.48 17.37
CA GLU A 10 3.16 -6.69 18.43
C GLU A 10 4.01 -5.47 18.83
N GLU A 11 5.33 -5.60 18.77
CA GLU A 11 6.29 -4.52 19.05
C GLU A 11 6.20 -3.32 18.09
N ASP A 12 5.60 -3.51 16.89
CA ASP A 12 5.45 -2.45 15.91
C ASP A 12 4.24 -1.55 16.16
N LEU A 13 3.31 -1.98 16.98
CA LEU A 13 1.99 -1.35 17.11
C LEU A 13 2.05 0.10 17.55
N GLU A 14 2.94 0.47 18.46
CA GLU A 14 3.12 1.85 18.90
C GLU A 14 3.65 2.73 17.76
N GLN A 15 4.58 2.21 16.96
CA GLN A 15 5.14 2.93 15.81
C GLN A 15 4.08 3.08 14.71
N ILE A 16 3.35 2.01 14.37
CA ILE A 16 2.24 2.05 13.40
C ILE A 16 1.19 3.08 13.86
N MET A 17 0.83 3.07 15.12
CA MET A 17 -0.13 4.01 15.71
C MET A 17 0.35 5.46 15.56
N ARG A 18 1.62 5.76 15.86
CA ARG A 18 2.19 7.11 15.69
C ARG A 18 2.10 7.58 14.24
N TRP A 19 2.50 6.73 13.28
CA TRP A 19 2.38 7.06 11.86
C TRP A 19 0.94 7.28 11.43
N ARG A 20 0.01 6.42 11.88
CA ARG A 20 -1.41 6.50 11.53
C ARG A 20 -2.16 7.68 12.19
N MET A 21 -1.58 8.34 13.17
CA MET A 21 -2.09 9.57 13.79
C MET A 21 -1.32 10.83 13.34
N ASP A 22 -0.29 10.71 12.50
CA ASP A 22 0.40 11.86 11.93
C ASP A 22 -0.47 12.50 10.82
N PRO A 23 -0.92 13.76 10.97
CA PRO A 23 -1.75 14.44 9.96
C PRO A 23 -1.11 14.53 8.57
N GLU A 24 0.21 14.57 8.47
CA GLU A 24 0.90 14.60 7.18
C GLU A 24 0.85 13.26 6.44
N ILE A 25 0.67 12.16 7.17
CA ILE A 25 0.45 10.84 6.58
C ILE A 25 -1.02 10.66 6.24
N THR A 26 -1.90 10.97 7.20
CA THR A 26 -3.33 10.73 7.02
C THR A 26 -4.01 11.70 6.07
N ARG A 27 -3.40 12.86 5.74
CA ARG A 27 -3.98 13.84 4.82
C ARG A 27 -4.46 13.25 3.49
N TYR A 28 -3.83 12.17 3.03
CA TYR A 28 -4.18 11.46 1.80
C TYR A 28 -4.86 10.11 2.06
N MET A 29 -5.25 9.82 3.28
CA MET A 29 -5.97 8.61 3.67
C MET A 29 -7.44 8.91 3.93
N ASN A 30 -8.28 7.90 3.82
CA ASN A 30 -9.72 8.01 3.99
C ASN A 30 -10.15 8.38 5.43
N THR A 31 -9.28 8.22 6.42
CA THR A 31 -9.58 8.46 7.83
C THR A 31 -8.45 9.16 8.56
N ASP A 32 -8.82 9.94 9.59
CA ASP A 32 -7.91 10.49 10.62
C ASP A 32 -8.24 9.81 11.97
N PRO A 33 -7.72 8.60 12.22
CA PRO A 33 -8.12 7.84 13.38
C PRO A 33 -7.51 8.38 14.67
N LYS A 34 -8.27 8.29 15.76
CA LYS A 34 -7.75 8.43 17.13
C LYS A 34 -7.52 7.02 17.68
N LEU A 35 -6.29 6.59 17.65
CA LEU A 35 -5.91 5.22 18.01
C LEU A 35 -5.44 5.14 19.46
N THR A 36 -5.63 3.98 20.06
CA THR A 36 -5.10 3.61 21.37
C THR A 36 -4.31 2.30 21.25
N LEU A 37 -3.35 2.09 22.13
CA LEU A 37 -2.56 0.85 22.08
C LEU A 37 -3.43 -0.39 22.28
N GLU A 38 -4.43 -0.33 23.15
CA GLU A 38 -5.39 -1.43 23.35
C GLU A 38 -6.18 -1.70 22.06
N GLY A 39 -6.64 -0.65 21.37
CA GLY A 39 -7.31 -0.78 20.07
C GLY A 39 -6.40 -1.40 19.01
N GLN A 40 -5.12 -1.02 18.98
CA GLN A 40 -4.13 -1.59 18.07
C GLN A 40 -3.86 -3.07 18.35
N LYS A 41 -3.80 -3.49 19.62
CA LYS A 41 -3.66 -4.91 19.98
C LYS A 41 -4.87 -5.72 19.53
N LYS A 42 -6.09 -5.22 19.68
CA LYS A 42 -7.31 -5.86 19.17
C LYS A 42 -7.31 -5.97 17.64
N TRP A 43 -6.92 -4.90 16.95
CA TRP A 43 -6.75 -4.89 15.50
C TRP A 43 -5.71 -5.92 15.04
N PHE A 44 -4.54 -5.95 15.69
CA PHE A 44 -3.47 -6.89 15.37
C PHE A 44 -3.91 -8.35 15.54
N ALA A 45 -4.57 -8.67 16.67
CA ALA A 45 -5.10 -10.01 16.91
C ALA A 45 -6.11 -10.44 15.82
N LYS A 46 -6.95 -9.50 15.33
CA LYS A 46 -7.87 -9.76 14.21
C LYS A 46 -7.13 -10.01 12.92
N VAL A 47 -6.16 -9.16 12.58
CA VAL A 47 -5.35 -9.26 11.35
C VAL A 47 -4.58 -10.56 11.29
N GLN A 48 -4.06 -11.06 12.42
CA GLN A 48 -3.33 -12.34 12.49
C GLN A 48 -4.21 -13.55 12.15
N GLN A 49 -5.52 -13.44 12.29
CA GLN A 49 -6.48 -14.52 12.04
C GLN A 49 -7.22 -14.38 10.72
N ASP A 50 -7.09 -13.25 10.05
CA ASP A 50 -7.80 -12.94 8.81
C ASP A 50 -6.99 -13.37 7.59
N PRO A 51 -7.37 -14.46 6.89
CA PRO A 51 -6.64 -14.92 5.71
C PRO A 51 -6.78 -13.99 4.50
N ASP A 52 -7.72 -13.04 4.55
CA ASP A 52 -7.99 -12.11 3.45
C ASP A 52 -7.05 -10.90 3.42
N VAL A 53 -6.22 -10.72 4.44
CA VAL A 53 -5.31 -9.59 4.56
C VAL A 53 -3.88 -10.03 4.90
N SER A 54 -2.91 -9.23 4.51
CA SER A 54 -1.52 -9.38 4.95
C SER A 54 -0.90 -8.01 5.14
N TYR A 55 -0.08 -7.89 6.20
CA TYR A 55 0.61 -6.64 6.55
C TYR A 55 2.10 -6.87 6.76
N TRP A 56 2.91 -5.94 6.28
CA TRP A 56 4.37 -5.97 6.45
C TRP A 56 4.87 -4.60 6.89
N ILE A 57 5.92 -4.61 7.68
CA ILE A 57 6.75 -3.43 7.93
C ILE A 57 7.70 -3.26 6.74
N ILE A 58 7.72 -2.07 6.18
CA ILE A 58 8.74 -1.61 5.25
C ILE A 58 9.96 -1.21 6.07
N GLN A 59 11.11 -1.80 5.78
CA GLN A 59 12.39 -1.40 6.35
C GLN A 59 13.25 -0.77 5.27
N ILE A 60 13.88 0.36 5.59
CA ILE A 60 14.84 1.04 4.72
C ILE A 60 16.16 1.13 5.48
N ASP A 61 17.21 0.53 4.90
CA ASP A 61 18.53 0.37 5.55
C ASP A 61 18.42 -0.21 6.97
N GLY A 62 17.54 -1.22 7.14
CA GLY A 62 17.29 -1.90 8.41
C GLY A 62 16.38 -1.15 9.39
N THR A 63 15.98 0.09 9.08
CA THR A 63 15.13 0.91 9.95
C THR A 63 13.65 0.75 9.56
N PRO A 64 12.73 0.43 10.50
CA PRO A 64 11.30 0.47 10.24
C PRO A 64 10.87 1.83 9.71
N ALA A 65 10.26 1.87 8.53
CA ALA A 65 9.99 3.10 7.79
C ALA A 65 8.50 3.30 7.45
N GLY A 66 7.71 2.24 7.39
CA GLY A 66 6.31 2.32 7.00
C GLY A 66 5.62 0.97 6.99
N VAL A 67 4.44 0.92 6.39
CA VAL A 67 3.62 -0.29 6.28
C VAL A 67 3.16 -0.47 4.84
N ILE A 68 3.14 -1.72 4.36
CA ILE A 68 2.47 -2.14 3.14
C ILE A 68 1.50 -3.27 3.48
N ASN A 69 0.36 -3.32 2.82
CA ASN A 69 -0.65 -4.35 3.04
C ASN A 69 -1.37 -4.76 1.78
N TYR A 70 -1.92 -5.97 1.82
CA TYR A 70 -2.90 -6.50 0.88
C TYR A 70 -4.25 -6.69 1.55
N THR A 71 -5.31 -6.60 0.73
CA THR A 71 -6.69 -6.97 1.05
C THR A 71 -7.27 -7.74 -0.13
N GLY A 72 -8.23 -8.63 0.13
CA GLY A 72 -8.82 -9.43 -0.93
C GLY A 72 -7.98 -10.64 -1.34
N LEU A 73 -7.12 -11.15 -0.46
CA LEU A 73 -6.31 -12.35 -0.74
C LEU A 73 -7.19 -13.58 -1.04
N MET A 74 -8.38 -13.65 -0.44
CA MET A 74 -9.36 -14.73 -0.65
C MET A 74 -10.42 -14.38 -1.70
N ASN A 75 -10.29 -13.25 -2.40
CA ASN A 75 -11.25 -12.86 -3.43
C ASN A 75 -11.27 -13.89 -4.59
N PRO A 76 -12.42 -14.55 -4.85
CA PRO A 76 -12.52 -15.59 -5.88
C PRO A 76 -12.35 -15.03 -7.31
N ALA A 77 -12.57 -13.74 -7.54
CA ALA A 77 -12.28 -13.08 -8.81
C ALA A 77 -10.78 -12.92 -9.08
N GLY A 78 -9.93 -13.18 -8.07
CA GLY A 78 -8.49 -13.00 -8.20
C GLY A 78 -8.04 -11.54 -8.15
N ASP A 79 -8.91 -10.64 -7.71
CA ASP A 79 -8.60 -9.22 -7.57
C ASP A 79 -8.02 -8.94 -6.18
N LEU A 80 -7.01 -8.07 -6.13
CA LEU A 80 -6.28 -7.72 -4.92
C LEU A 80 -6.30 -6.21 -4.70
N GLY A 81 -6.66 -5.77 -3.51
CA GLY A 81 -6.43 -4.40 -3.06
C GLY A 81 -5.07 -4.30 -2.36
N TRP A 82 -4.44 -3.14 -2.45
CA TRP A 82 -3.20 -2.87 -1.74
C TRP A 82 -3.09 -1.42 -1.33
N ALA A 83 -2.29 -1.18 -0.32
CA ALA A 83 -1.90 0.18 0.08
C ALA A 83 -0.55 0.15 0.79
N TYR A 84 0.18 1.27 0.73
CA TYR A 84 1.35 1.48 1.54
C TYR A 84 1.52 2.94 1.94
N TYR A 85 2.30 3.15 2.97
CA TYR A 85 2.82 4.47 3.30
C TYR A 85 4.21 4.35 3.93
N VAL A 86 5.05 5.35 3.66
CA VAL A 86 6.33 5.53 4.36
C VAL A 86 6.12 6.60 5.43
N GLY A 87 6.08 6.17 6.70
CA GLY A 87 5.88 7.02 7.87
C GLY A 87 7.10 7.88 8.17
N GLU A 88 8.30 7.31 8.01
CA GLU A 88 9.55 8.03 8.24
C GLU A 88 9.89 8.94 7.05
N LYS A 89 9.59 10.24 7.19
CA LYS A 89 9.71 11.22 6.09
C LYS A 89 11.11 11.30 5.48
N LYS A 90 12.15 11.19 6.32
CA LYS A 90 13.55 11.28 5.88
C LYS A 90 13.98 10.09 5.01
N LEU A 91 13.24 8.99 5.06
CA LEU A 91 13.52 7.76 4.31
C LEU A 91 12.70 7.66 3.02
N ARG A 92 11.83 8.63 2.73
CA ARG A 92 11.05 8.64 1.49
C ARG A 92 11.95 8.89 0.30
N SER A 93 11.86 8.02 -0.71
CA SER A 93 12.53 8.20 -1.98
C SER A 93 11.72 7.60 -3.12
N ILE A 94 11.91 8.13 -4.32
CA ILE A 94 11.26 7.60 -5.52
C ILE A 94 11.75 6.18 -5.82
N GLN A 95 13.02 5.88 -5.56
CA GLN A 95 13.61 4.56 -5.77
C GLN A 95 12.94 3.51 -4.87
N ALA A 96 12.76 3.82 -3.57
CA ALA A 96 12.05 2.93 -2.65
C ALA A 96 10.59 2.72 -3.08
N ALA A 97 9.90 3.79 -3.50
CA ALA A 97 8.51 3.72 -3.94
C ALA A 97 8.36 2.85 -5.20
N LEU A 98 9.23 3.02 -6.20
CA LEU A 98 9.25 2.19 -7.42
C LEU A 98 9.56 0.71 -7.09
N ALA A 99 10.56 0.46 -6.24
CA ALA A 99 10.91 -0.90 -5.84
C ALA A 99 9.75 -1.60 -5.11
N LEU A 100 9.10 -0.92 -4.16
CA LEU A 100 7.94 -1.44 -3.43
C LEU A 100 6.78 -1.79 -4.37
N GLU A 101 6.38 -0.87 -5.24
CA GLU A 101 5.24 -1.06 -6.11
C GLU A 101 5.47 -2.16 -7.16
N MET A 102 6.61 -2.15 -7.85
CA MET A 102 6.90 -3.14 -8.88
C MET A 102 7.13 -4.53 -8.29
N SER A 103 7.77 -4.63 -7.12
CA SER A 103 7.90 -5.93 -6.43
C SER A 103 6.56 -6.44 -5.89
N MET A 104 5.65 -5.52 -5.51
CA MET A 104 4.29 -5.88 -5.15
C MET A 104 3.54 -6.50 -6.33
N TYR A 105 3.69 -5.95 -7.55
CA TYR A 105 3.10 -6.56 -8.76
C TYR A 105 3.71 -7.94 -9.07
N ASP A 106 5.03 -8.10 -8.94
CA ASP A 106 5.67 -9.42 -9.07
C ASP A 106 5.06 -10.42 -8.10
N HIS A 107 5.01 -10.09 -6.83
CA HIS A 107 4.46 -10.97 -5.81
C HIS A 107 2.97 -11.29 -6.06
N ALA A 108 2.16 -10.28 -6.38
CA ALA A 108 0.73 -10.48 -6.64
C ALA A 108 0.48 -11.40 -7.84
N PHE A 109 1.22 -11.21 -8.95
CA PHE A 109 0.94 -11.91 -10.20
C PHE A 109 1.74 -13.18 -10.40
N LEU A 110 3.02 -13.21 -9.98
CA LEU A 110 3.90 -14.36 -10.21
C LEU A 110 3.83 -15.37 -9.06
N ASP A 111 3.73 -14.90 -7.81
CA ASP A 111 3.74 -15.78 -6.64
C ASP A 111 2.32 -16.16 -6.22
N LEU A 112 1.39 -15.18 -6.16
CA LEU A 112 0.02 -15.39 -5.69
C LEU A 112 -0.99 -15.70 -6.80
N GLY A 113 -0.60 -15.57 -8.08
CA GLY A 113 -1.44 -15.86 -9.24
C GLY A 113 -2.70 -14.98 -9.34
N LYS A 114 -2.63 -13.73 -8.86
CA LYS A 114 -3.75 -12.80 -8.93
C LYS A 114 -3.99 -12.30 -10.36
N ASN A 115 -5.23 -11.89 -10.65
CA ASN A 115 -5.63 -11.40 -11.98
C ASN A 115 -5.44 -9.90 -12.12
N ALA A 116 -5.76 -9.14 -11.07
CA ALA A 116 -5.61 -7.69 -11.07
C ALA A 116 -5.31 -7.16 -9.67
N VAL A 117 -4.66 -6.00 -9.64
CA VAL A 117 -4.38 -5.22 -8.43
C VAL A 117 -5.04 -3.86 -8.57
N TYR A 118 -5.78 -3.46 -7.55
CA TYR A 118 -6.49 -2.19 -7.49
C TYR A 118 -5.94 -1.29 -6.40
N SER A 119 -5.92 0.01 -6.70
CA SER A 119 -5.66 1.06 -5.72
C SER A 119 -6.67 2.20 -5.90
N ASP A 120 -7.06 2.79 -4.79
CA ASP A 120 -7.86 4.00 -4.73
C ASP A 120 -7.02 5.14 -4.11
N VAL A 121 -6.95 6.25 -4.81
CA VAL A 121 -6.10 7.38 -4.45
C VAL A 121 -6.93 8.66 -4.47
N PHE A 122 -6.84 9.46 -3.42
CA PHE A 122 -7.44 10.81 -3.49
C PHE A 122 -6.90 11.54 -4.71
N THR A 123 -7.79 12.02 -5.58
CA THR A 123 -7.41 12.66 -6.86
C THR A 123 -6.45 13.84 -6.65
N LEU A 124 -6.51 14.51 -5.51
CA LEU A 124 -5.57 15.57 -5.16
C LEU A 124 -4.13 15.07 -4.90
N ASN A 125 -3.92 13.75 -4.68
CA ASN A 125 -2.60 13.14 -4.49
C ASN A 125 -1.94 12.80 -5.83
N GLN A 126 -1.71 13.81 -6.65
CA GLN A 126 -1.16 13.67 -7.99
C GLN A 126 0.21 12.99 -8.03
N GLY A 127 1.02 13.15 -6.96
CA GLY A 127 2.33 12.50 -6.88
C GLY A 127 2.24 10.98 -6.89
N VAL A 128 1.30 10.41 -6.13
CA VAL A 128 1.07 8.95 -6.09
C VAL A 128 0.41 8.46 -7.37
N ILE A 129 -0.55 9.21 -7.94
CA ILE A 129 -1.18 8.87 -9.22
C ILE A 129 -0.11 8.80 -10.34
N GLN A 130 0.82 9.75 -10.39
CA GLN A 130 1.90 9.73 -11.38
C GLN A 130 2.88 8.58 -11.12
N LEU A 131 3.20 8.26 -9.87
CA LEU A 131 4.01 7.10 -9.52
C LEU A 131 3.39 5.80 -10.05
N HIS A 132 2.11 5.57 -9.78
CA HIS A 132 1.37 4.40 -10.27
C HIS A 132 1.39 4.33 -11.81
N LYS A 133 1.21 5.47 -12.51
CA LYS A 133 1.31 5.52 -13.98
C LYS A 133 2.72 5.18 -14.49
N ILE A 134 3.78 5.64 -13.81
CA ILE A 134 5.17 5.30 -14.14
C ILE A 134 5.39 3.78 -13.99
N CYS A 135 4.80 3.17 -12.98
CA CYS A 135 4.82 1.71 -12.79
C CYS A 135 4.01 0.96 -13.87
N GLY A 136 3.11 1.64 -14.57
CA GLY A 136 2.29 1.09 -15.66
C GLY A 136 0.82 0.89 -15.29
N CYS A 137 0.41 1.36 -14.09
CA CYS A 137 -0.97 1.28 -13.66
C CYS A 137 -1.88 2.21 -14.47
N GLU A 138 -3.07 1.76 -14.80
CA GLU A 138 -4.05 2.51 -15.58
C GLU A 138 -5.12 3.14 -14.68
N VAL A 139 -5.59 4.33 -15.04
CA VAL A 139 -6.77 4.93 -14.43
C VAL A 139 -8.02 4.23 -14.99
N VAL A 140 -8.83 3.67 -14.10
CA VAL A 140 -10.08 2.99 -14.47
C VAL A 140 -11.26 3.96 -14.38
N GLU A 141 -11.30 4.77 -13.31
CA GLU A 141 -12.42 5.67 -13.03
C GLU A 141 -11.97 6.81 -12.12
N GLU A 142 -12.62 7.96 -12.24
CA GLU A 142 -12.58 9.05 -11.27
C GLU A 142 -13.97 9.31 -10.72
N LYS A 143 -14.14 9.21 -9.41
CA LYS A 143 -15.41 9.50 -8.71
C LYS A 143 -15.32 10.80 -7.94
N LYS A 144 -16.25 11.70 -8.23
CA LYS A 144 -16.40 12.97 -7.52
C LYS A 144 -17.07 12.75 -6.16
N ALA A 145 -16.61 13.48 -5.15
CA ALA A 145 -17.17 13.47 -3.80
C ALA A 145 -17.39 12.05 -3.24
N CYS A 146 -16.48 11.12 -3.55
CA CYS A 146 -16.62 9.69 -3.28
C CYS A 146 -16.37 9.35 -1.81
N VAL A 147 -15.49 10.08 -1.14
CA VAL A 147 -15.15 9.89 0.27
C VAL A 147 -15.39 11.17 1.04
N GLU A 148 -16.14 11.07 2.14
CA GLU A 148 -16.28 12.17 3.10
C GLU A 148 -15.33 11.95 4.28
N LYS A 149 -14.54 12.96 4.60
CA LYS A 149 -13.62 12.96 5.71
C LYS A 149 -13.63 14.31 6.42
N ASN A 150 -13.95 14.33 7.72
CA ASN A 150 -14.02 15.54 8.53
C ASN A 150 -14.90 16.65 7.91
N GLY A 151 -16.04 16.27 7.33
CA GLY A 151 -16.98 17.19 6.68
C GLY A 151 -16.53 17.72 5.30
N THR A 152 -15.44 17.19 4.76
CA THR A 152 -14.95 17.53 3.42
C THR A 152 -15.11 16.32 2.51
N ALA A 153 -15.70 16.53 1.32
CA ALA A 153 -15.82 15.51 0.30
C ALA A 153 -14.59 15.50 -0.61
N TYR A 154 -14.07 14.32 -0.88
CA TYR A 154 -12.87 14.10 -1.71
C TYR A 154 -13.21 13.29 -2.96
N ASP A 155 -12.60 13.70 -4.06
CA ASP A 155 -12.60 12.91 -5.30
C ASP A 155 -11.57 11.80 -5.19
N VAL A 156 -11.89 10.63 -5.78
CA VAL A 156 -11.04 9.45 -5.78
C VAL A 156 -10.77 8.98 -7.21
N THR A 157 -9.51 8.75 -7.50
CA THR A 157 -9.03 8.12 -8.72
C THR A 157 -8.81 6.64 -8.45
N PHE A 158 -9.54 5.77 -9.14
CA PHE A 158 -9.39 4.33 -9.09
C PHE A 158 -8.42 3.89 -10.18
N MET A 159 -7.43 3.08 -9.78
CA MET A 159 -6.37 2.62 -10.68
C MET A 159 -6.25 1.10 -10.62
N ARG A 160 -5.78 0.51 -11.72
CA ARG A 160 -5.66 -0.93 -11.87
C ARG A 160 -4.40 -1.32 -12.62
N MET A 161 -3.75 -2.39 -12.18
CA MET A 161 -2.78 -3.18 -12.93
C MET A 161 -3.34 -4.58 -13.15
N THR A 162 -3.27 -5.11 -14.36
CA THR A 162 -3.63 -6.51 -14.64
C THR A 162 -2.39 -7.38 -14.79
N ALA A 163 -2.52 -8.68 -14.53
CA ALA A 163 -1.43 -9.64 -14.68
C ALA A 163 -0.88 -9.67 -16.11
N ASP A 164 -1.76 -9.59 -17.11
CA ASP A 164 -1.36 -9.62 -18.51
C ASP A 164 -0.57 -8.37 -18.89
N HIS A 165 -1.08 -7.18 -18.50
CA HIS A 165 -0.37 -5.94 -18.76
C HIS A 165 0.99 -5.90 -18.05
N TRP A 166 1.07 -6.36 -16.79
CA TRP A 166 2.33 -6.44 -16.07
C TRP A 166 3.36 -7.34 -16.78
N LYS A 167 2.94 -8.52 -17.26
CA LYS A 167 3.81 -9.42 -18.04
C LYS A 167 4.37 -8.77 -19.31
N GLU A 168 3.57 -7.94 -20.00
CA GLU A 168 4.00 -7.23 -21.21
C GLU A 168 5.07 -6.17 -20.94
N ILE A 169 4.94 -5.43 -19.82
CA ILE A 169 5.80 -4.26 -19.54
C ILE A 169 6.96 -4.55 -18.60
N ARG A 170 6.87 -5.60 -17.78
CA ARG A 170 7.78 -5.91 -16.67
C ARG A 170 9.26 -5.93 -17.08
N ASP A 171 9.59 -6.58 -18.17
CA ASP A 171 10.98 -6.76 -18.61
C ASP A 171 11.65 -5.45 -19.05
N ASN A 172 10.85 -4.41 -19.32
CA ASN A 172 11.33 -3.07 -19.62
C ASN A 172 11.48 -2.19 -18.37
N LYS A 173 11.09 -2.69 -17.18
CA LYS A 173 11.20 -1.95 -15.91
C LYS A 173 12.52 -2.27 -15.21
N LYS A 174 13.11 -1.26 -14.61
CA LYS A 174 14.34 -1.40 -13.81
C LYS A 174 14.05 -0.99 -12.37
N TYR A 175 14.10 -1.95 -11.46
CA TYR A 175 13.90 -1.75 -10.03
C TYR A 175 14.67 -2.78 -9.21
N GLU A 176 14.92 -2.46 -7.95
CA GLU A 176 15.45 -3.40 -6.98
C GLU A 176 14.31 -4.33 -6.54
N HIS A 177 14.47 -5.63 -6.73
CA HIS A 177 13.44 -6.60 -6.36
C HIS A 177 13.39 -6.81 -4.84
N ILE A 178 12.20 -6.69 -4.27
CA ILE A 178 11.93 -6.88 -2.84
C ILE A 178 11.13 -8.17 -2.66
N VAL A 179 11.62 -9.05 -1.79
CA VAL A 179 10.95 -10.32 -1.45
C VAL A 179 9.86 -10.06 -0.41
N PHE A 180 8.68 -10.63 -0.64
CA PHE A 180 7.57 -10.67 0.32
C PHE A 180 7.66 -11.95 1.15
N PRO A 181 7.94 -11.89 2.46
CA PRO A 181 8.10 -13.05 3.34
C PRO A 181 6.75 -13.61 3.82
#